data_129930d3b0c18d96f187b6e80674c780
#
_entry.id   129930d3b0c18d96f187b6e80674c780
#
_cell.length_a   1.000
_cell.length_b   1.000
_cell.length_c   1.000
_cell.angle_alpha   90.00
_cell.angle_beta   90.00
_cell.angle_gamma   90.00
#
_symmetry.space_group_name_H-M   'P 1'
#
loop_
_entity.id
_entity.type
_entity.pdbx_description
1 polymer ?
#
loop_
_entity_poly.entity_id
_entity_poly.type
_entity_poly.pdbx_seq_one_letter_code
_entity_poly.pdbx_strand_id
1 'polypeptide(L)'
;MIEGLLVLPLQRFEDERGWFTELRRESLLPKPTRQTNVAYSRRGVIRGLHYHERGQCDLFACLQGMMRVVVLDRGSGETFTADIGDDNQVAIYIPGHHAHGYEALTDCLFLYHVTEEYNAADPDELGLSWADPRVKHLWSTTTPTLSPRDLAGC
;
A
#
# COMPACT_ATOMS: atom_id res chain seq x y z
N MET A 1 6.03 -16.56 3.99
CA MET A 1 4.85 -15.70 3.66
C MET A 1 4.59 -14.79 4.84
N ILE A 2 4.45 -13.50 4.60
CA ILE A 2 4.25 -12.51 5.67
C ILE A 2 2.94 -12.78 6.40
N GLU A 3 3.01 -12.92 7.71
CA GLU A 3 1.86 -13.27 8.55
C GLU A 3 0.75 -12.20 8.47
N GLY A 4 -0.47 -12.65 8.23
CA GLY A 4 -1.66 -11.80 8.19
C GLY A 4 -1.83 -10.96 6.91
N LEU A 5 -0.88 -10.98 5.97
CA LEU A 5 -1.02 -10.34 4.68
C LEU A 5 -2.00 -11.13 3.82
N LEU A 6 -2.97 -10.44 3.21
CA LEU A 6 -3.95 -11.04 2.31
C LEU A 6 -3.88 -10.40 0.93
N VAL A 7 -3.97 -11.23 -0.11
CA VAL A 7 -4.17 -10.79 -1.49
C VAL A 7 -5.60 -11.11 -1.87
N LEU A 8 -6.40 -10.07 -2.10
CA LEU A 8 -7.83 -10.19 -2.36
C LEU A 8 -8.13 -9.88 -3.83
N PRO A 9 -8.61 -10.85 -4.62
CA PRO A 9 -8.98 -10.59 -6.01
C PRO A 9 -10.08 -9.53 -6.11
N LEU A 10 -9.95 -8.61 -7.07
CA LEU A 10 -10.95 -7.63 -7.43
C LEU A 10 -11.52 -8.00 -8.79
N GLN A 11 -12.81 -8.33 -8.84
CA GLN A 11 -13.45 -8.63 -10.11
C GLN A 11 -14.00 -7.35 -10.73
N ARG A 12 -13.58 -7.04 -11.95
CA ARG A 12 -14.19 -6.00 -12.79
C ARG A 12 -15.29 -6.60 -13.64
N PHE A 13 -16.46 -6.03 -13.56
CA PHE A 13 -17.60 -6.37 -14.41
C PHE A 13 -17.67 -5.34 -15.54
N GLU A 14 -17.24 -5.75 -16.73
CA GLU A 14 -17.15 -4.88 -17.89
C GLU A 14 -18.38 -4.97 -18.79
N ASP A 15 -18.80 -3.84 -19.33
CA ASP A 15 -19.79 -3.72 -20.39
C ASP A 15 -19.48 -2.46 -21.26
N GLU A 16 -20.39 -2.11 -22.19
CA GLU A 16 -20.19 -0.95 -23.08
C GLU A 16 -20.08 0.40 -22.36
N ARG A 17 -20.47 0.49 -21.07
CA ARG A 17 -20.37 1.71 -20.27
C ARG A 17 -19.01 1.87 -19.57
N GLY A 18 -18.21 0.80 -19.48
CA GLY A 18 -16.96 0.74 -18.74
C GLY A 18 -16.96 -0.47 -17.79
N TRP A 19 -16.54 -0.28 -16.55
CA TRP A 19 -16.47 -1.37 -15.58
C TRP A 19 -16.96 -0.94 -14.20
N PHE A 20 -17.38 -1.95 -13.43
CA PHE A 20 -17.74 -1.86 -12.02
C PHE A 20 -16.94 -2.88 -11.23
N THR A 21 -16.49 -2.53 -10.03
CA THR A 21 -15.88 -3.48 -9.10
C THR A 21 -16.32 -3.21 -7.67
N GLU A 22 -16.46 -4.27 -6.89
CA GLU A 22 -16.58 -4.15 -5.44
C GLU A 22 -15.16 -4.09 -4.86
N LEU A 23 -14.79 -2.95 -4.33
CA LEU A 23 -13.43 -2.73 -3.82
C LEU A 23 -13.20 -3.34 -2.45
N ARG A 24 -14.23 -3.31 -1.59
CA ARG A 24 -14.13 -3.76 -0.22
C ARG A 24 -15.47 -4.34 0.26
N ARG A 25 -15.38 -5.50 0.89
CA ARG A 25 -16.44 -6.03 1.73
C ARG A 25 -15.91 -6.21 3.14
N GLU A 26 -16.57 -5.63 4.12
CA GLU A 26 -16.20 -5.70 5.54
C GLU A 26 -16.05 -7.17 6.00
N SER A 27 -16.94 -8.05 5.56
CA SER A 27 -16.93 -9.46 5.91
C SER A 27 -15.69 -10.24 5.45
N LEU A 28 -14.92 -9.69 4.51
CA LEU A 28 -13.70 -10.31 3.99
C LEU A 28 -12.43 -9.84 4.71
N LEU A 29 -12.55 -8.86 5.60
CA LEU A 29 -11.41 -8.25 6.28
C LEU A 29 -11.34 -8.68 7.75
N PRO A 30 -10.11 -8.88 8.30
CA PRO A 30 -9.93 -9.24 9.71
C PRO A 30 -10.41 -8.18 10.68
N LYS A 31 -10.39 -6.89 10.26
CA LYS A 31 -10.80 -5.74 11.07
C LYS A 31 -11.67 -4.79 10.27
N PRO A 32 -12.65 -4.10 10.91
CA PRO A 32 -13.43 -3.06 10.26
C PRO A 32 -12.55 -1.87 9.87
N THR A 33 -12.86 -1.23 8.74
CA THR A 33 -12.18 -0.03 8.28
C THR A 33 -12.96 1.22 8.68
N ARG A 34 -12.23 2.29 9.01
CA ARG A 34 -12.81 3.54 9.55
C ARG A 34 -12.53 4.77 8.72
N GLN A 35 -11.50 4.74 7.87
CA GLN A 35 -11.14 5.87 7.03
C GLN A 35 -10.72 5.37 5.66
N THR A 36 -11.05 6.15 4.63
CA THR A 36 -10.65 5.91 3.24
C THR A 36 -9.89 7.12 2.72
N ASN A 37 -8.73 6.87 2.13
CA ASN A 37 -7.88 7.89 1.54
C ASN A 37 -7.65 7.60 0.06
N VAL A 38 -7.47 8.66 -0.71
CA VAL A 38 -7.10 8.59 -2.13
C VAL A 38 -5.87 9.44 -2.36
N ALA A 39 -4.90 8.92 -3.11
CA ALA A 39 -3.73 9.66 -3.53
C ALA A 39 -3.47 9.43 -5.03
N TYR A 40 -3.21 10.50 -5.74
CA TYR A 40 -2.65 10.42 -7.08
C TYR A 40 -1.14 10.49 -6.97
N SER A 41 -0.44 9.58 -7.65
CA SER A 41 1.03 9.56 -7.67
C SER A 41 1.54 9.48 -9.10
N ARG A 42 2.49 10.35 -9.42
CA ARG A 42 3.16 10.34 -10.71
C ARG A 42 4.18 9.22 -10.75
N ARG A 43 4.45 8.71 -11.93
CA ARG A 43 5.48 7.70 -12.16
C ARG A 43 6.79 8.06 -11.44
N GLY A 44 7.38 7.08 -10.75
CA GLY A 44 8.64 7.25 -10.04
C GLY A 44 8.49 7.74 -8.60
N VAL A 45 7.27 8.06 -8.15
CA VAL A 45 7.02 8.38 -6.74
C VAL A 45 7.07 7.09 -5.92
N ILE A 46 7.77 7.13 -4.79
CA ILE A 46 7.65 6.14 -3.72
C ILE A 46 7.02 6.83 -2.51
N ARG A 47 5.99 6.19 -1.94
CA ARG A 47 5.41 6.56 -0.64
C ARG A 47 5.66 5.43 0.33
N GLY A 48 6.46 5.67 1.35
CA GLY A 48 6.84 4.67 2.35
C GLY A 48 8.33 4.65 2.65
N LEU A 49 8.78 3.69 3.41
CA LEU A 49 7.96 2.67 4.05
C LEU A 49 7.39 3.22 5.36
N HIS A 50 6.15 2.92 5.62
CA HIS A 50 5.47 3.31 6.85
C HIS A 50 5.03 2.07 7.63
N TYR A 51 4.88 2.20 8.93
CA TYR A 51 4.32 1.14 9.78
C TYR A 51 3.62 1.73 11.00
N HIS A 52 2.82 0.90 11.65
CA HIS A 52 1.96 1.30 12.76
C HIS A 52 2.14 0.32 13.93
N GLU A 53 2.19 0.82 15.14
CA GLU A 53 2.44 -0.01 16.33
C GLU A 53 1.22 -0.18 17.23
N ARG A 54 0.15 0.60 16.98
CA ARG A 54 -1.08 0.58 17.80
C ARG A 54 -2.26 -0.13 17.12
N GLY A 55 -1.96 -1.02 16.14
CA GLY A 55 -2.95 -1.95 15.60
C GLY A 55 -3.64 -1.52 14.32
N GLN A 56 -3.29 -0.38 13.72
CA GLN A 56 -3.80 -0.02 12.39
C GLN A 56 -3.40 -1.09 11.36
N CYS A 57 -4.33 -1.40 10.47
CA CYS A 57 -4.11 -2.21 9.28
C CYS A 57 -4.60 -1.45 8.06
N ASP A 58 -4.01 -1.72 6.90
CA ASP A 58 -4.28 -1.01 5.66
C ASP A 58 -4.76 -1.97 4.58
N LEU A 59 -5.70 -1.52 3.75
CA LEU A 59 -6.11 -2.21 2.53
C LEU A 59 -5.77 -1.34 1.32
N PHE A 60 -4.82 -1.78 0.51
CA PHE A 60 -4.32 -1.06 -0.66
C PHE A 60 -5.00 -1.51 -1.94
N ALA A 61 -5.41 -0.55 -2.77
CA ALA A 61 -5.90 -0.80 -4.12
C ALA A 61 -5.41 0.26 -5.09
N CYS A 62 -5.06 -0.14 -6.30
CA CYS A 62 -4.73 0.76 -7.41
C CYS A 62 -5.91 0.82 -8.37
N LEU A 63 -6.60 1.95 -8.43
CA LEU A 63 -7.81 2.09 -9.24
C LEU A 63 -7.52 2.37 -10.71
N GLN A 64 -6.38 2.98 -10.99
CA GLN A 64 -5.95 3.32 -12.35
C GLN A 64 -4.43 3.35 -12.41
N GLY A 65 -3.85 2.83 -13.48
CA GLY A 65 -2.42 2.70 -13.64
C GLY A 65 -1.87 1.45 -12.97
N MET A 66 -0.58 1.45 -12.67
CA MET A 66 0.14 0.34 -12.04
C MET A 66 1.02 0.84 -10.90
N MET A 67 1.01 0.13 -9.80
CA MET A 67 1.90 0.40 -8.67
C MET A 67 2.51 -0.89 -8.12
N ARG A 68 3.75 -0.80 -7.64
CA ARG A 68 4.42 -1.89 -6.94
C ARG A 68 4.28 -1.70 -5.45
N VAL A 69 3.58 -2.62 -4.81
CA VAL A 69 3.50 -2.70 -3.34
C VAL A 69 4.71 -3.45 -2.82
N VAL A 70 5.33 -2.91 -1.78
CA VAL A 70 6.44 -3.55 -1.06
C VAL A 70 6.09 -3.62 0.40
N VAL A 71 6.22 -4.80 0.99
CA VAL A 71 5.99 -5.05 2.42
C VAL A 71 7.21 -5.76 3.00
N LEU A 72 7.62 -5.33 4.18
CA LEU A 72 8.72 -5.92 4.94
C LEU A 72 8.23 -6.31 6.33
N ASP A 73 8.32 -7.58 6.65
CA ASP A 73 8.24 -8.02 8.04
C ASP A 73 9.51 -7.58 8.76
N ARG A 74 9.36 -6.59 9.65
CA ARG A 74 10.50 -6.01 10.37
C ARG A 74 11.17 -7.00 11.33
N GLY A 75 10.43 -8.01 11.79
CA GLY A 75 10.93 -9.02 12.71
C GLY A 75 11.76 -10.10 12.03
N SER A 76 11.19 -10.72 10.98
CA SER A 76 11.83 -11.82 10.26
C SER A 76 12.76 -11.36 9.12
N GLY A 77 12.53 -10.15 8.59
CA GLY A 77 13.19 -9.68 7.37
C GLY A 77 12.56 -10.22 6.08
N GLU A 78 11.47 -10.97 6.18
CA GLU A 78 10.74 -11.48 5.03
C GLU A 78 10.09 -10.34 4.25
N THR A 79 10.09 -10.42 2.92
CA THR A 79 9.52 -9.39 2.06
C THR A 79 8.43 -9.94 1.16
N PHE A 80 7.52 -9.05 0.77
CA PHE A 80 6.47 -9.32 -0.23
C PHE A 80 6.43 -8.18 -1.22
N THR A 81 6.28 -8.50 -2.51
CA THR A 81 6.04 -7.53 -3.57
C THR A 81 4.92 -7.99 -4.48
N ALA A 82 4.13 -7.03 -4.97
CA ALA A 82 3.14 -7.26 -6.00
C ALA A 82 2.98 -6.00 -6.85
N ASP A 83 2.92 -6.17 -8.17
CA ASP A 83 2.53 -5.11 -9.09
C ASP A 83 1.02 -5.21 -9.28
N ILE A 84 0.30 -4.18 -8.83
CA ILE A 84 -1.17 -4.16 -8.82
C ILE A 84 -1.71 -2.96 -9.60
N GLY A 85 -2.91 -3.10 -10.12
CA GLY A 85 -3.60 -2.05 -10.88
C GLY A 85 -4.31 -2.62 -12.10
N ASP A 86 -4.24 -1.90 -13.22
CA ASP A 86 -5.01 -2.24 -14.43
C ASP A 86 -4.73 -3.65 -14.95
N ASP A 87 -3.48 -4.12 -14.88
CA ASP A 87 -3.06 -5.43 -15.37
C ASP A 87 -3.11 -6.54 -14.32
N ASN A 88 -3.31 -6.21 -13.06
CA ASN A 88 -3.43 -7.16 -11.95
C ASN A 88 -4.37 -6.61 -10.88
N GLN A 89 -5.64 -6.94 -10.98
CA GLN A 89 -6.71 -6.36 -10.18
C GLN A 89 -6.86 -7.11 -8.87
N VAL A 90 -6.06 -6.73 -7.91
CA VAL A 90 -6.09 -7.25 -6.54
C VAL A 90 -5.98 -6.10 -5.54
N ALA A 91 -6.51 -6.31 -4.35
CA ALA A 91 -6.25 -5.47 -3.18
C ALA A 91 -5.34 -6.23 -2.21
N ILE A 92 -4.48 -5.50 -1.51
CA ILE A 92 -3.55 -6.09 -0.55
C ILE A 92 -3.91 -5.59 0.85
N TYR A 93 -4.29 -6.52 1.74
CA TYR A 93 -4.48 -6.24 3.15
C TYR A 93 -3.16 -6.44 3.90
N ILE A 94 -2.74 -5.41 4.62
CA ILE A 94 -1.42 -5.36 5.26
C ILE A 94 -1.62 -5.09 6.75
N PRO A 95 -1.24 -6.04 7.64
CA PRO A 95 -1.11 -5.73 9.07
C PRO A 95 -0.09 -4.62 9.27
N GLY A 96 -0.48 -3.55 9.95
CA GLY A 96 0.29 -2.30 9.95
C GLY A 96 1.63 -2.34 10.67
N HIS A 97 1.90 -3.38 11.48
CA HIS A 97 3.21 -3.55 12.12
C HIS A 97 4.31 -3.97 11.10
N HIS A 98 3.94 -4.47 9.93
CA HIS A 98 4.87 -4.65 8.81
C HIS A 98 5.11 -3.32 8.12
N ALA A 99 6.35 -3.01 7.79
CA ALA A 99 6.68 -1.81 7.04
C ALA A 99 6.19 -1.96 5.59
N HIS A 100 5.50 -0.96 5.07
CA HIS A 100 4.87 -1.05 3.77
C HIS A 100 4.88 0.28 3.02
N GLY A 101 4.78 0.19 1.72
CA GLY A 101 4.72 1.33 0.82
C GLY A 101 4.53 0.90 -0.62
N TYR A 102 4.60 1.86 -1.53
CA TYR A 102 4.48 1.56 -2.94
C TYR A 102 5.29 2.51 -3.82
N GLU A 103 5.61 2.02 -5.01
CA GLU A 103 6.18 2.77 -6.11
C GLU A 103 5.12 2.92 -7.22
N ALA A 104 4.91 4.13 -7.71
CA ALA A 104 4.11 4.35 -8.90
C ALA A 104 4.91 3.93 -10.15
N LEU A 105 4.56 2.79 -10.74
CA LEU A 105 5.19 2.29 -11.98
C LEU A 105 4.73 3.07 -13.20
N THR A 106 3.51 3.58 -13.15
CA THR A 106 2.93 4.59 -14.03
C THR A 106 2.33 5.68 -13.17
N ASP A 107 1.82 6.77 -13.76
CA ASP A 107 0.89 7.62 -13.05
C ASP A 107 -0.26 6.74 -12.56
N CYS A 108 -0.63 6.84 -11.28
CA CYS A 108 -1.62 5.94 -10.71
C CYS A 108 -2.53 6.64 -9.70
N LEU A 109 -3.74 6.10 -9.59
CA LEU A 109 -4.71 6.49 -8.59
C LEU A 109 -4.75 5.40 -7.51
N PHE A 110 -4.22 5.72 -6.35
CA PHE A 110 -4.13 4.85 -5.19
C PHE A 110 -5.26 5.15 -4.20
N LEU A 111 -5.98 4.12 -3.82
CA LEU A 111 -6.99 4.19 -2.77
C LEU A 111 -6.64 3.21 -1.68
N TYR A 112 -6.75 3.65 -0.42
CA TYR A 112 -6.53 2.74 0.69
C TYR A 112 -7.51 3.01 1.84
N HIS A 113 -7.95 1.91 2.45
CA HIS A 113 -8.76 1.93 3.65
C HIS A 113 -7.88 1.61 4.84
N VAL A 114 -8.09 2.31 5.94
CA VAL A 114 -7.37 2.09 7.19
C VAL A 114 -8.34 1.78 8.31
N THR A 115 -7.91 0.96 9.25
CA THR A 115 -8.75 0.48 10.35
C THR A 115 -8.84 1.47 11.52
N GLU A 116 -8.03 2.52 11.51
CA GLU A 116 -8.04 3.59 12.51
C GLU A 116 -8.13 4.96 11.82
N GLU A 117 -8.87 5.89 12.39
CA GLU A 117 -8.86 7.27 11.91
C GLU A 117 -7.51 7.94 12.23
N TYR A 118 -7.02 8.73 11.28
CA TYR A 118 -5.78 9.49 11.47
C TYR A 118 -5.96 10.57 12.53
N ASN A 119 -5.07 10.59 13.51
CA ASN A 119 -5.02 11.63 14.55
C ASN A 119 -3.74 12.46 14.38
N ALA A 120 -3.88 13.67 13.88
CA ALA A 120 -2.75 14.57 13.64
C ALA A 120 -2.00 14.99 14.92
N ALA A 121 -2.70 14.98 16.07
CA ALA A 121 -2.08 15.33 17.36
C ALA A 121 -1.24 14.19 17.95
N ASP A 122 -1.52 12.96 17.56
CA ASP A 122 -0.81 11.75 18.04
C ASP A 122 -0.85 10.67 16.96
N PRO A 123 -0.10 10.83 15.86
CA PRO A 123 -0.14 9.90 14.74
C PRO A 123 0.57 8.59 15.08
N ASP A 124 -0.11 7.47 14.82
CA ASP A 124 0.51 6.14 14.82
C ASP A 124 1.09 5.84 13.45
N GLU A 125 2.07 6.63 13.05
CA GLU A 125 2.71 6.47 11.75
C GLU A 125 4.21 6.67 11.87
N LEU A 126 4.94 5.56 11.76
CA LEU A 126 6.39 5.50 11.85
C LEU A 126 6.96 5.21 10.47
N GLY A 127 8.22 5.48 10.27
CA GLY A 127 8.86 5.34 8.97
C GLY A 127 10.12 4.49 9.00
N LEU A 128 10.40 3.87 7.86
CA LEU A 128 11.62 3.16 7.54
C LEU A 128 12.09 3.63 6.17
N SER A 129 13.39 3.80 5.99
CA SER A 129 13.93 4.25 4.71
C SER A 129 13.54 3.32 3.55
N TRP A 130 13.09 3.90 2.43
CA TRP A 130 12.90 3.17 1.18
C TRP A 130 14.19 2.46 0.72
N ALA A 131 15.35 3.02 1.10
CA ALA A 131 16.67 2.51 0.77
C ALA A 131 17.21 1.48 1.79
N ASP A 132 16.40 1.03 2.74
CA ASP A 132 16.78 -0.05 3.65
C ASP A 132 17.31 -1.24 2.83
N PRO A 133 18.47 -1.81 3.18
CA PRO A 133 19.11 -2.88 2.40
C PRO A 133 18.22 -4.09 2.13
N ARG A 134 17.23 -4.34 2.99
CA ARG A 134 16.30 -5.46 2.86
C ARG A 134 15.28 -5.27 1.73
N VAL A 135 14.99 -4.03 1.34
CA VAL A 135 13.95 -3.71 0.35
C VAL A 135 14.44 -2.89 -0.83
N LYS A 136 15.59 -2.24 -0.74
CA LYS A 136 16.10 -1.34 -1.78
C LYS A 136 16.11 -1.97 -3.18
N HIS A 137 16.43 -3.24 -3.27
CA HIS A 137 16.52 -3.98 -4.54
C HIS A 137 15.15 -4.36 -5.12
N LEU A 138 14.06 -4.15 -4.40
CA LEU A 138 12.70 -4.50 -4.82
C LEU A 138 12.05 -3.39 -5.65
N TRP A 139 12.52 -2.16 -5.53
CA TRP A 139 12.02 -1.03 -6.31
C TRP A 139 12.57 -1.07 -7.75
N SER A 140 11.79 -0.58 -8.71
CA SER A 140 12.24 -0.47 -10.09
C SER A 140 13.06 0.80 -10.34
N THR A 141 12.81 1.86 -9.57
CA THR A 141 13.56 3.11 -9.66
C THR A 141 14.71 3.15 -8.67
N THR A 142 15.82 3.79 -9.07
CA THR A 142 16.95 4.12 -8.20
C THR A 142 16.96 5.57 -7.78
N THR A 143 16.06 6.38 -8.35
CA THR A 143 15.96 7.84 -8.13
C THR A 143 14.53 8.26 -7.89
N PRO A 144 13.89 7.78 -6.80
CA PRO A 144 12.48 8.06 -6.55
C PRO A 144 12.22 9.52 -6.22
N THR A 145 11.02 9.97 -6.55
CA THR A 145 10.48 11.21 -5.99
C THR A 145 9.85 10.89 -4.62
N LEU A 146 10.31 11.56 -3.59
CA LEU A 146 9.93 11.32 -2.19
C LEU A 146 9.37 12.59 -1.54
N SER A 147 8.50 12.41 -0.54
CA SER A 147 8.19 13.48 0.39
C SER A 147 9.41 13.81 1.26
N PRO A 148 9.47 15.03 1.87
CA PRO A 148 10.56 15.35 2.81
C PRO A 148 10.68 14.34 3.96
N ARG A 149 9.55 13.82 4.43
CA ARG A 149 9.50 12.80 5.48
C ARG A 149 10.11 11.47 5.03
N ASP A 150 9.70 10.98 3.86
CA ASP A 150 10.21 9.71 3.32
C ASP A 150 11.69 9.83 2.92
N LEU A 151 12.11 11.01 2.48
CA LEU A 151 13.52 11.30 2.22
C LEU A 151 14.38 11.25 3.49
N ALA A 152 13.84 11.69 4.61
CA ALA A 152 14.51 11.62 5.91
C ALA A 152 14.56 10.19 6.49
N GLY A 153 13.80 9.25 5.93
CA GLY A 153 13.78 7.84 6.37
C GLY A 153 13.00 7.59 7.64
N CYS A 154 12.06 8.46 7.95
CA CYS A 154 11.22 8.31 9.14
C CYS A 154 9.72 8.49 8.90
#